data_df441ea1102d207d3323ef8797f949d7
#
_entry.id   df441ea1102d207d3323ef8797f949d7
#
_cell.length_a   1.000
_cell.length_b   1.000
_cell.length_c   1.000
_cell.angle_alpha   90.00
_cell.angle_beta   90.00
_cell.angle_gamma   90.00
#
_symmetry.space_group_name_H-M   'P 1'
#
loop_
_entity.id
_entity.type
_entity.pdbx_description
1 polymer ?
#
loop_
_entity_poly.entity_id
_entity_poly.type
_entity_poly.pdbx_seq_one_letter_code
_entity_poly.pdbx_strand_id
1 'polypeptide(L)'
;MVIESDDLFNKNILVTGATSGIGKCLTIKLIEGGANVAFCGRSSDKMTELLNEIKGAKSNCCYKVFDISNEDEIIAFVNEATLKIGTFDVLVNCAGANTVRDLVSNIKTKDLEYMLRINTIAPFVFIREVYKGMEIAKKGMIINVLSTVYNFSNEGIGAYTASKASFDALVKVFRKEVRQNNIKVCSIYPGGTNTAFRETDKPEYLDAQSVVDAILTMITTDLNASIDELVIRPLIEKNYI
;
A
#
# COMPACT_ATOMS: atom_id res chain seq x y z
N MET A 1 0.48 -3.59 22.15
CA MET A 1 -0.79 -4.33 21.93
C MET A 1 -0.40 -5.63 21.26
N VAL A 2 -0.70 -6.77 21.84
CA VAL A 2 -0.52 -8.05 21.18
C VAL A 2 -1.69 -8.17 20.21
N ILE A 3 -1.42 -8.18 18.89
CA ILE A 3 -2.45 -8.47 17.88
C ILE A 3 -2.81 -9.94 18.10
N GLU A 4 -4.04 -10.22 18.52
CA GLU A 4 -4.51 -11.59 18.64
C GLU A 4 -4.63 -12.18 17.22
N SER A 5 -4.21 -13.43 17.06
CA SER A 5 -4.26 -14.12 15.77
C SER A 5 -5.67 -14.13 15.13
N ASP A 6 -6.70 -13.99 15.94
CA ASP A 6 -8.10 -14.01 15.52
C ASP A 6 -8.51 -12.75 14.71
N ASP A 7 -7.81 -11.62 14.88
CA ASP A 7 -8.15 -10.37 14.19
C ASP A 7 -7.88 -10.39 12.69
N LEU A 8 -6.92 -11.20 12.24
CA LEU A 8 -6.53 -11.34 10.84
C LEU A 8 -7.07 -12.62 10.21
N PHE A 9 -7.44 -13.59 11.04
CA PHE A 9 -7.83 -14.92 10.58
C PHE A 9 -9.01 -14.85 9.59
N ASN A 10 -8.86 -15.52 8.46
CA ASN A 10 -9.84 -15.57 7.36
C ASN A 10 -10.20 -14.22 6.71
N LYS A 11 -9.53 -13.10 7.03
CA LYS A 11 -9.75 -11.86 6.26
C LYS A 11 -9.16 -12.00 4.84
N ASN A 12 -9.88 -11.53 3.86
CA ASN A 12 -9.43 -11.47 2.47
C ASN A 12 -8.74 -10.12 2.23
N ILE A 13 -7.43 -10.12 2.02
CA ILE A 13 -6.62 -8.91 1.95
C ILE A 13 -5.85 -8.86 0.63
N LEU A 14 -5.92 -7.72 -0.07
CA LEU A 14 -5.11 -7.46 -1.25
C LEU A 14 -3.96 -6.50 -0.92
N VAL A 15 -2.73 -6.88 -1.25
CA VAL A 15 -1.52 -6.07 -1.04
C VAL A 15 -0.81 -5.81 -2.37
N THR A 16 -0.60 -4.54 -2.72
CA THR A 16 0.20 -4.18 -3.89
C THR A 16 1.66 -3.90 -3.48
N GLY A 17 2.62 -4.18 -4.38
CA GLY A 17 4.04 -3.96 -4.08
C GLY A 17 4.62 -4.96 -3.06
N ALA A 18 4.09 -6.17 -3.03
CA ALA A 18 4.39 -7.21 -2.03
C ALA A 18 5.79 -7.83 -2.12
N THR A 19 6.59 -7.50 -3.13
CA THR A 19 7.88 -8.18 -3.35
C THR A 19 9.08 -7.47 -2.73
N SER A 20 8.87 -6.35 -2.01
CA SER A 20 9.96 -5.63 -1.34
C SER A 20 9.46 -4.73 -0.21
N GLY A 21 10.37 -4.35 0.68
CA GLY A 21 10.17 -3.33 1.72
C GLY A 21 8.92 -3.57 2.58
N ILE A 22 8.14 -2.52 2.79
CA ILE A 22 6.92 -2.54 3.62
C ILE A 22 5.92 -3.58 3.11
N GLY A 23 5.68 -3.62 1.79
CA GLY A 23 4.71 -4.56 1.20
C GLY A 23 5.08 -6.02 1.40
N LYS A 24 6.38 -6.38 1.29
CA LYS A 24 6.88 -7.74 1.55
C LYS A 24 6.68 -8.11 3.03
N CYS A 25 7.15 -7.26 3.93
CA CYS A 25 7.03 -7.48 5.36
C CYS A 25 5.56 -7.63 5.79
N LEU A 26 4.67 -6.75 5.28
CA LEU A 26 3.23 -6.83 5.54
C LEU A 26 2.61 -8.14 5.01
N THR A 27 2.93 -8.53 3.77
CA THR A 27 2.39 -9.75 3.16
C THR A 27 2.72 -10.98 4.00
N ILE A 28 3.97 -11.11 4.45
CA ILE A 28 4.41 -12.20 5.32
C ILE A 28 3.62 -12.19 6.64
N LYS A 29 3.50 -11.03 7.31
CA LYS A 29 2.79 -10.90 8.59
C LYS A 29 1.31 -11.22 8.47
N LEU A 30 0.64 -10.82 7.39
CA LEU A 30 -0.76 -11.15 7.14
C LEU A 30 -0.97 -12.66 6.96
N ILE A 31 -0.08 -13.30 6.22
CA ILE A 31 -0.11 -14.75 5.98
C ILE A 31 0.16 -15.52 7.28
N GLU A 32 1.15 -15.11 8.07
CA GLU A 32 1.43 -15.67 9.41
C GLU A 32 0.23 -15.54 10.35
N GLY A 33 -0.52 -14.43 10.27
CA GLY A 33 -1.74 -14.17 11.01
C GLY A 33 -2.99 -14.90 10.48
N GLY A 34 -2.87 -15.76 9.46
CA GLY A 34 -3.96 -16.59 8.94
C GLY A 34 -4.91 -15.86 7.97
N ALA A 35 -4.54 -14.70 7.44
CA ALA A 35 -5.32 -14.02 6.41
C ALA A 35 -5.21 -14.74 5.05
N ASN A 36 -6.25 -14.69 4.24
CA ASN A 36 -6.18 -15.01 2.82
C ASN A 36 -5.63 -13.81 2.07
N VAL A 37 -4.50 -13.94 1.37
CA VAL A 37 -3.81 -12.78 0.80
C VAL A 37 -3.66 -12.88 -0.71
N ALA A 38 -4.23 -11.89 -1.42
CA ALA A 38 -3.89 -11.63 -2.82
C ALA A 38 -2.77 -10.59 -2.86
N PHE A 39 -1.73 -10.81 -3.67
CA PHE A 39 -0.61 -9.89 -3.73
C PHE A 39 0.05 -9.83 -5.10
N CYS A 40 0.61 -8.68 -5.43
CA CYS A 40 1.30 -8.48 -6.70
C CYS A 40 2.61 -7.73 -6.54
N GLY A 41 3.47 -7.92 -7.54
CA GLY A 41 4.74 -7.22 -7.70
C GLY A 41 5.24 -7.33 -9.13
N ARG A 42 6.28 -6.57 -9.50
CA ARG A 42 6.79 -6.54 -10.89
C ARG A 42 8.00 -7.45 -11.15
N SER A 43 8.65 -7.96 -10.11
CA SER A 43 9.87 -8.78 -10.24
C SER A 43 9.55 -10.24 -9.97
N SER A 44 9.77 -11.11 -10.96
CA SER A 44 9.62 -12.56 -10.83
C SER A 44 10.58 -13.17 -9.81
N ASP A 45 11.83 -12.69 -9.79
CA ASP A 45 12.85 -13.24 -8.86
C ASP A 45 12.46 -12.94 -7.41
N LYS A 46 12.11 -11.67 -7.10
CA LYS A 46 11.64 -11.29 -5.76
C LYS A 46 10.31 -11.94 -5.38
N MET A 47 9.45 -12.24 -6.36
CA MET A 47 8.24 -13.01 -6.11
C MET A 47 8.58 -14.44 -5.72
N THR A 48 9.52 -15.07 -6.40
CA THR A 48 10.01 -16.42 -6.08
C THR A 48 10.64 -16.48 -4.68
N GLU A 49 11.44 -15.47 -4.31
CA GLU A 49 11.98 -15.34 -2.95
C GLU A 49 10.86 -15.26 -1.90
N LEU A 50 9.87 -14.38 -2.10
CA LEU A 50 8.74 -14.26 -1.19
C LEU A 50 7.95 -15.57 -1.06
N LEU A 51 7.68 -16.26 -2.16
CA LEU A 51 6.97 -17.54 -2.16
C LEU A 51 7.73 -18.62 -1.38
N ASN A 52 9.07 -18.63 -1.45
CA ASN A 52 9.89 -19.54 -0.66
C ASN A 52 9.83 -19.22 0.84
N GLU A 53 9.78 -17.94 1.21
CA GLU A 53 9.67 -17.52 2.62
C GLU A 53 8.32 -17.89 3.25
N ILE A 54 7.23 -17.82 2.48
CA ILE A 54 5.88 -18.17 2.97
C ILE A 54 5.51 -19.63 2.73
N LYS A 55 6.46 -20.45 2.25
CA LYS A 55 6.23 -21.88 1.97
C LYS A 55 5.83 -22.64 3.23
N GLY A 56 4.69 -23.29 3.19
CA GLY A 56 4.15 -24.06 4.32
C GLY A 56 3.12 -23.29 5.16
N ALA A 57 2.87 -22.03 4.86
CA ALA A 57 1.73 -21.31 5.46
C ALA A 57 0.41 -21.95 5.03
N LYS A 58 -0.55 -22.01 5.98
CA LYS A 58 -1.88 -22.59 5.73
C LYS A 58 -2.87 -21.64 5.06
N SER A 59 -2.46 -20.39 4.88
CA SER A 59 -3.29 -19.33 4.31
C SER A 59 -3.53 -19.54 2.82
N ASN A 60 -4.71 -19.17 2.35
CA ASN A 60 -5.04 -19.19 0.93
C ASN A 60 -4.41 -17.97 0.23
N CYS A 61 -3.52 -18.20 -0.73
CA CYS A 61 -2.80 -17.13 -1.41
C CYS A 61 -3.11 -17.08 -2.91
N CYS A 62 -3.21 -15.87 -3.44
CA CYS A 62 -3.28 -15.57 -4.85
C CYS A 62 -2.23 -14.52 -5.21
N TYR A 63 -1.40 -14.76 -6.23
CA TYR A 63 -0.38 -13.79 -6.61
C TYR A 63 -0.23 -13.67 -8.11
N LYS A 64 0.27 -12.50 -8.55
CA LYS A 64 0.61 -12.27 -9.96
C LYS A 64 1.81 -11.32 -10.08
N VAL A 65 2.62 -11.58 -11.11
CA VAL A 65 3.76 -10.72 -11.49
C VAL A 65 3.36 -9.90 -12.71
N PHE A 66 3.29 -8.58 -12.57
CA PHE A 66 2.98 -7.65 -13.65
C PHE A 66 3.38 -6.22 -13.31
N ASP A 67 3.39 -5.35 -14.31
CA ASP A 67 3.61 -3.91 -14.11
C ASP A 67 2.26 -3.20 -13.86
N ILE A 68 2.13 -2.58 -12.70
CA ILE A 68 0.92 -1.84 -12.31
C ILE A 68 0.67 -0.57 -13.15
N SER A 69 1.60 -0.18 -14.03
CA SER A 69 1.33 0.85 -15.03
C SER A 69 0.29 0.43 -16.08
N ASN A 70 0.05 -0.87 -16.22
CA ASN A 70 -0.94 -1.45 -17.10
C ASN A 70 -2.27 -1.65 -16.36
N GLU A 71 -3.26 -0.83 -16.69
CA GLU A 71 -4.58 -0.85 -16.07
C GLU A 71 -5.33 -2.17 -16.31
N ASP A 72 -5.25 -2.73 -17.52
CA ASP A 72 -5.95 -3.98 -17.87
C ASP A 72 -5.42 -5.15 -17.03
N GLU A 73 -4.12 -5.18 -16.74
CA GLU A 73 -3.53 -6.20 -15.87
C GLU A 73 -3.98 -6.06 -14.41
N ILE A 74 -4.17 -4.82 -13.92
CA ILE A 74 -4.76 -4.58 -12.59
C ILE A 74 -6.17 -5.14 -12.54
N ILE A 75 -7.02 -4.80 -13.51
CA ILE A 75 -8.41 -5.25 -13.59
C ILE A 75 -8.48 -6.78 -13.66
N ALA A 76 -7.67 -7.39 -14.52
CA ALA A 76 -7.62 -8.85 -14.66
C ALA A 76 -7.18 -9.52 -13.35
N PHE A 77 -6.16 -8.97 -12.67
CA PHE A 77 -5.67 -9.51 -11.40
C PHE A 77 -6.71 -9.41 -10.28
N VAL A 78 -7.38 -8.26 -10.12
CA VAL A 78 -8.41 -8.08 -9.09
C VAL A 78 -9.57 -9.05 -9.32
N ASN A 79 -10.01 -9.23 -10.57
CA ASN A 79 -11.07 -10.17 -10.92
C ASN A 79 -10.66 -11.63 -10.61
N GLU A 80 -9.48 -12.05 -11.05
CA GLU A 80 -8.94 -13.40 -10.77
C GLU A 80 -8.83 -13.66 -9.27
N ALA A 81 -8.28 -12.72 -8.52
CA ALA A 81 -8.09 -12.85 -7.10
C ALA A 81 -9.44 -12.87 -6.34
N THR A 82 -10.43 -12.07 -6.77
CA THR A 82 -11.78 -12.10 -6.19
C THR A 82 -12.46 -13.44 -6.42
N LEU A 83 -12.29 -14.05 -7.59
CA LEU A 83 -12.83 -15.40 -7.85
C LEU A 83 -12.16 -16.47 -6.99
N LYS A 84 -10.88 -16.30 -6.66
CA LYS A 84 -10.10 -17.31 -5.94
C LYS A 84 -10.26 -17.23 -4.42
N ILE A 85 -10.28 -16.03 -3.83
CA ILE A 85 -10.31 -15.85 -2.37
C ILE A 85 -11.56 -15.12 -1.85
N GLY A 86 -12.43 -14.66 -2.74
CA GLY A 86 -13.64 -13.93 -2.38
C GLY A 86 -13.48 -12.41 -2.37
N THR A 87 -14.55 -11.71 -1.97
CA THR A 87 -14.56 -10.26 -1.80
C THR A 87 -13.51 -9.82 -0.76
N PHE A 88 -12.78 -8.76 -1.05
CA PHE A 88 -11.75 -8.26 -0.14
C PHE A 88 -12.34 -7.50 1.04
N ASP A 89 -11.89 -7.85 2.24
CA ASP A 89 -12.13 -7.07 3.47
C ASP A 89 -11.19 -5.86 3.54
N VAL A 90 -9.95 -6.02 3.04
CA VAL A 90 -8.93 -4.96 3.09
C VAL A 90 -8.16 -4.87 1.77
N LEU A 91 -7.97 -3.65 1.27
CA LEU A 91 -6.98 -3.32 0.24
C LEU A 91 -5.84 -2.51 0.88
N VAL A 92 -4.60 -2.91 0.64
CA VAL A 92 -3.42 -2.12 1.02
C VAL A 92 -2.65 -1.71 -0.24
N ASN A 93 -2.79 -0.45 -0.63
CA ASN A 93 -2.01 0.17 -1.69
C ASN A 93 -0.61 0.52 -1.17
N CYS A 94 0.34 -0.40 -1.32
CA CYS A 94 1.72 -0.25 -0.85
C CYS A 94 2.72 -0.06 -2.01
N ALA A 95 2.35 -0.40 -3.24
CA ALA A 95 3.19 -0.18 -4.41
C ALA A 95 3.48 1.30 -4.62
N GLY A 96 4.71 1.61 -4.99
CA GLY A 96 5.12 2.98 -5.31
C GLY A 96 6.51 3.01 -5.92
N ALA A 97 6.84 4.13 -6.57
CA ALA A 97 8.15 4.36 -7.18
C ALA A 97 8.61 5.81 -6.98
N ASN A 98 9.92 6.00 -6.89
CA ASN A 98 10.60 7.30 -6.94
C ASN A 98 11.82 7.15 -7.86
N THR A 99 11.57 7.21 -9.16
CA THR A 99 12.55 6.88 -10.20
C THR A 99 13.32 8.09 -10.71
N VAL A 100 12.92 9.31 -10.32
CA VAL A 100 13.54 10.56 -10.78
C VAL A 100 13.83 11.47 -9.59
N ARG A 101 15.09 11.84 -9.45
CA ARG A 101 15.58 12.80 -8.47
C ARG A 101 16.33 13.88 -9.20
N ASP A 102 15.69 15.03 -9.39
CA ASP A 102 16.27 16.20 -10.06
C ASP A 102 15.49 17.47 -9.70
N LEU A 103 16.06 18.63 -10.02
CA LEU A 103 15.34 19.91 -9.90
C LEU A 103 14.10 19.88 -10.79
N VAL A 104 13.02 20.52 -10.35
CA VAL A 104 11.74 20.54 -11.10
C VAL A 104 11.93 21.04 -12.54
N SER A 105 12.83 22.00 -12.76
CA SER A 105 13.17 22.53 -14.10
C SER A 105 13.78 21.51 -15.05
N ASN A 106 14.34 20.42 -14.54
CA ASN A 106 15.05 19.40 -15.33
C ASN A 106 14.21 18.12 -15.53
N ILE A 107 13.09 17.98 -14.78
CA ILE A 107 12.24 16.79 -14.88
C ILE A 107 11.59 16.73 -16.26
N LYS A 108 11.77 15.62 -16.96
CA LYS A 108 11.10 15.36 -18.24
C LYS A 108 9.63 15.01 -18.00
N THR A 109 8.75 15.50 -18.88
CA THR A 109 7.31 15.23 -18.79
C THR A 109 7.00 13.72 -18.65
N LYS A 110 7.66 12.89 -19.45
CA LYS A 110 7.50 11.42 -19.41
C LYS A 110 7.80 10.80 -18.04
N ASP A 111 8.77 11.39 -17.31
CA ASP A 111 9.17 10.87 -16.00
C ASP A 111 8.14 11.28 -14.93
N LEU A 112 7.60 12.50 -15.03
CA LEU A 112 6.47 12.93 -14.20
C LEU A 112 5.21 12.10 -14.48
N GLU A 113 4.87 11.86 -15.74
CA GLU A 113 3.74 11.03 -16.15
C GLU A 113 3.88 9.60 -15.61
N TYR A 114 5.07 9.00 -15.70
CA TYR A 114 5.33 7.68 -15.14
C TYR A 114 5.12 7.64 -13.61
N MET A 115 5.63 8.65 -12.90
CA MET A 115 5.45 8.76 -11.45
C MET A 115 3.97 8.89 -11.07
N LEU A 116 3.20 9.70 -11.81
CA LEU A 116 1.75 9.81 -11.63
C LEU A 116 1.04 8.49 -11.96
N ARG A 117 1.47 7.79 -13.02
CA ARG A 117 0.90 6.48 -13.40
C ARG A 117 1.03 5.47 -12.27
N ILE A 118 2.23 5.36 -11.68
CA ILE A 118 2.50 4.36 -10.62
C ILE A 118 1.92 4.78 -9.26
N ASN A 119 2.11 6.03 -8.85
CA ASN A 119 1.80 6.45 -7.48
C ASN A 119 0.38 7.03 -7.30
N THR A 120 -0.32 7.34 -8.40
CA THR A 120 -1.67 7.93 -8.36
C THR A 120 -2.68 7.08 -9.11
N ILE A 121 -2.44 6.83 -10.41
CA ILE A 121 -3.44 6.18 -11.29
C ILE A 121 -3.56 4.70 -10.95
N ALA A 122 -2.45 3.97 -10.81
CA ALA A 122 -2.50 2.55 -10.47
C ALA A 122 -3.25 2.27 -9.15
N PRO A 123 -2.92 2.90 -8.01
CA PRO A 123 -3.67 2.68 -6.78
C PRO A 123 -5.13 3.16 -6.87
N PHE A 124 -5.44 4.19 -7.65
CA PHE A 124 -6.82 4.58 -7.96
C PHE A 124 -7.57 3.44 -8.66
N VAL A 125 -6.97 2.79 -9.66
CA VAL A 125 -7.58 1.65 -10.36
C VAL A 125 -7.82 0.50 -9.39
N PHE A 126 -6.87 0.14 -8.52
CA PHE A 126 -7.08 -0.86 -7.48
C PHE A 126 -8.24 -0.50 -6.55
N ILE A 127 -8.33 0.75 -6.09
CA ILE A 127 -9.46 1.24 -5.28
C ILE A 127 -10.78 1.02 -6.02
N ARG A 128 -10.86 1.49 -7.27
CA ARG A 128 -12.09 1.41 -8.08
C ARG A 128 -12.57 -0.03 -8.26
N GLU A 129 -11.66 -0.96 -8.55
CA GLU A 129 -12.03 -2.35 -8.81
C GLU A 129 -12.39 -3.10 -7.52
N VAL A 130 -11.63 -2.92 -6.44
CA VAL A 130 -11.91 -3.58 -5.14
C VAL A 130 -13.18 -3.00 -4.48
N TYR A 131 -13.41 -1.71 -4.61
CA TYR A 131 -14.57 -1.02 -4.04
C TYR A 131 -15.90 -1.61 -4.52
N LYS A 132 -16.00 -2.10 -5.75
CA LYS A 132 -17.22 -2.73 -6.29
C LYS A 132 -17.77 -3.83 -5.37
N GLY A 133 -16.90 -4.70 -4.87
CA GLY A 133 -17.26 -5.75 -3.93
C GLY A 133 -17.57 -5.23 -2.53
N MET A 134 -16.77 -4.27 -2.04
CA MET A 134 -16.97 -3.65 -0.72
C MET A 134 -18.29 -2.86 -0.67
N GLU A 135 -18.66 -2.18 -1.75
CA GLU A 135 -19.92 -1.43 -1.84
C GLU A 135 -21.14 -2.35 -1.73
N ILE A 136 -21.11 -3.50 -2.39
CA ILE A 136 -22.19 -4.51 -2.30
C ILE A 136 -22.25 -5.09 -0.87
N ALA A 137 -21.09 -5.39 -0.28
CA ALA A 137 -20.99 -5.94 1.06
C ALA A 137 -21.29 -4.92 2.18
N LYS A 138 -21.34 -3.61 1.86
CA LYS A 138 -21.44 -2.50 2.83
C LYS A 138 -20.42 -2.59 3.95
N LYS A 139 -19.22 -3.07 3.61
CA LYS A 139 -18.12 -3.31 4.53
C LYS A 139 -16.81 -3.34 3.78
N GLY A 140 -15.76 -2.77 4.35
CA GLY A 140 -14.41 -2.84 3.79
C GLY A 140 -13.46 -1.81 4.38
N MET A 141 -12.18 -2.00 4.09
CA MET A 141 -11.14 -1.05 4.47
C MET A 141 -10.13 -0.89 3.34
N ILE A 142 -9.76 0.35 3.06
CA ILE A 142 -8.73 0.69 2.07
C ILE A 142 -7.64 1.48 2.78
N ILE A 143 -6.42 0.95 2.79
CA ILE A 143 -5.26 1.60 3.39
C ILE A 143 -4.30 2.02 2.28
N ASN A 144 -3.94 3.29 2.26
CA ASN A 144 -3.05 3.85 1.27
C ASN A 144 -1.71 4.23 1.91
N VAL A 145 -0.63 3.60 1.47
CA VAL A 145 0.73 3.94 1.90
C VAL A 145 1.22 5.13 1.07
N LEU A 146 1.08 6.30 1.67
CA LEU A 146 1.48 7.57 1.08
C LEU A 146 2.94 7.91 1.44
N SER A 147 3.21 9.11 1.88
CA SER A 147 4.52 9.56 2.38
C SER A 147 4.38 10.94 3.03
N THR A 148 5.25 11.24 3.98
CA THR A 148 5.35 12.58 4.57
C THR A 148 5.72 13.67 3.56
N VAL A 149 6.26 13.30 2.39
CA VAL A 149 6.65 14.26 1.34
C VAL A 149 5.49 15.05 0.76
N TYR A 150 4.23 14.59 0.90
CA TYR A 150 3.06 15.33 0.41
C TYR A 150 2.91 16.69 1.10
N ASN A 151 3.34 16.79 2.34
CA ASN A 151 3.24 18.00 3.18
C ASN A 151 4.62 18.64 3.47
N PHE A 152 5.70 17.83 3.47
CA PHE A 152 7.06 18.26 3.78
C PHE A 152 8.00 17.89 2.63
N SER A 153 7.92 18.67 1.57
CA SER A 153 8.68 18.44 0.34
C SER A 153 10.16 18.81 0.52
N ASN A 154 11.04 18.02 -0.08
CA ASN A 154 12.45 18.33 -0.18
C ASN A 154 12.82 18.67 -1.65
N GLU A 155 13.91 19.39 -1.82
CA GLU A 155 14.47 19.64 -3.15
C GLU A 155 14.81 18.31 -3.86
N GLY A 156 14.73 18.30 -5.19
CA GLY A 156 15.11 17.16 -6.01
C GLY A 156 14.11 16.00 -6.05
N ILE A 157 12.95 16.09 -5.40
CA ILE A 157 11.91 15.03 -5.42
C ILE A 157 10.54 15.56 -5.87
N GLY A 158 10.51 16.61 -6.69
CA GLY A 158 9.28 17.28 -7.11
C GLY A 158 8.26 16.36 -7.77
N ALA A 159 8.68 15.48 -8.68
CA ALA A 159 7.78 14.53 -9.33
C ALA A 159 7.16 13.52 -8.35
N TYR A 160 7.97 13.01 -7.41
CA TYR A 160 7.49 12.11 -6.36
C TYR A 160 6.49 12.81 -5.44
N THR A 161 6.82 14.00 -4.98
CA THR A 161 5.93 14.83 -4.14
C THR A 161 4.60 15.08 -4.84
N ALA A 162 4.63 15.55 -6.11
CA ALA A 162 3.42 15.78 -6.89
C ALA A 162 2.57 14.51 -7.02
N SER A 163 3.18 13.36 -7.27
CA SER A 163 2.45 12.09 -7.41
C SER A 163 1.79 11.63 -6.10
N LYS A 164 2.47 11.77 -4.96
CA LYS A 164 1.89 11.41 -3.65
C LYS A 164 0.83 12.40 -3.20
N ALA A 165 1.01 13.70 -3.45
CA ALA A 165 0.03 14.73 -3.13
C ALA A 165 -1.25 14.59 -3.96
N SER A 166 -1.15 14.28 -5.26
CA SER A 166 -2.32 14.05 -6.11
C SER A 166 -3.15 12.85 -5.66
N PHE A 167 -2.48 11.75 -5.25
CA PHE A 167 -3.18 10.58 -4.73
C PHE A 167 -3.82 10.86 -3.37
N ASP A 168 -3.15 11.59 -2.48
CA ASP A 168 -3.69 12.02 -1.19
C ASP A 168 -4.97 12.83 -1.34
N ALA A 169 -4.98 13.81 -2.26
CA ALA A 169 -6.15 14.62 -2.55
C ALA A 169 -7.34 13.77 -3.02
N LEU A 170 -7.12 12.81 -3.91
CA LEU A 170 -8.13 11.88 -4.40
C LEU A 170 -8.68 11.01 -3.26
N VAL A 171 -7.81 10.44 -2.44
CA VAL A 171 -8.18 9.58 -1.29
C VAL A 171 -9.03 10.34 -0.28
N LYS A 172 -8.71 11.60 0.00
CA LYS A 172 -9.48 12.46 0.93
C LYS A 172 -10.91 12.71 0.45
N VAL A 173 -11.13 12.85 -0.85
CA VAL A 173 -12.47 12.97 -1.44
C VAL A 173 -13.20 11.63 -1.34
N PHE A 174 -12.58 10.56 -1.81
CA PHE A 174 -13.16 9.22 -1.82
C PHE A 174 -13.57 8.74 -0.42
N ARG A 175 -12.78 9.05 0.62
CA ARG A 175 -13.12 8.77 2.02
C ARG A 175 -14.49 9.31 2.43
N LYS A 176 -14.84 10.52 1.97
CA LYS A 176 -16.14 11.15 2.25
C LYS A 176 -17.27 10.48 1.48
N GLU A 177 -17.02 10.12 0.21
CA GLU A 177 -18.02 9.53 -0.67
C GLU A 177 -18.50 8.16 -0.18
N VAL A 178 -17.59 7.34 0.38
CA VAL A 178 -17.88 5.94 0.74
C VAL A 178 -18.21 5.71 2.21
N ARG A 179 -18.10 6.72 3.08
CA ARG A 179 -18.32 6.56 4.52
C ARG A 179 -19.72 6.05 4.85
N GLN A 180 -20.73 6.48 4.13
CA GLN A 180 -22.12 6.00 4.28
C GLN A 180 -22.30 4.51 3.95
N ASN A 181 -21.33 3.90 3.26
CA ASN A 181 -21.30 2.47 2.94
C ASN A 181 -20.52 1.64 3.98
N ASN A 182 -20.18 2.21 5.14
CA ASN A 182 -19.37 1.59 6.19
C ASN A 182 -17.97 1.15 5.70
N ILE A 183 -17.40 1.86 4.73
CA ILE A 183 -16.06 1.60 4.20
C ILE A 183 -15.09 2.60 4.80
N LYS A 184 -14.03 2.08 5.43
CA LYS A 184 -12.94 2.87 5.99
C LYS A 184 -11.91 3.14 4.90
N VAL A 185 -11.54 4.40 4.71
CA VAL A 185 -10.46 4.79 3.79
C VAL A 185 -9.39 5.52 4.57
N CYS A 186 -8.27 4.86 4.76
CA CYS A 186 -7.20 5.24 5.65
C CYS A 186 -5.94 5.60 4.88
N SER A 187 -5.16 6.51 5.40
CA SER A 187 -3.85 6.91 4.84
C SER A 187 -2.77 6.79 5.90
N ILE A 188 -1.68 6.09 5.58
CA ILE A 188 -0.47 6.13 6.39
C ILE A 188 0.61 6.91 5.65
N TYR A 189 1.30 7.78 6.37
CA TYR A 189 2.35 8.67 5.85
C TYR A 189 3.69 8.33 6.51
N PRO A 190 4.41 7.33 6.01
CA PRO A 190 5.74 7.04 6.52
C PRO A 190 6.73 8.15 6.14
N GLY A 191 7.58 8.50 7.09
CA GLY A 191 8.82 9.24 6.84
C GLY A 191 9.88 8.34 6.21
N GLY A 192 11.15 8.68 6.40
CA GLY A 192 12.26 7.88 5.92
C GLY A 192 12.19 6.46 6.44
N THR A 193 12.06 5.49 5.54
CA THR A 193 12.02 4.07 5.87
C THR A 193 13.20 3.39 5.19
N ASN A 194 13.95 2.58 5.92
CA ASN A 194 15.11 1.84 5.44
C ASN A 194 14.66 0.57 4.71
N THR A 195 14.53 0.67 3.41
CA THR A 195 14.09 -0.42 2.53
C THR A 195 14.79 -0.29 1.18
N ALA A 196 14.72 -1.33 0.35
CA ALA A 196 15.22 -1.33 -1.02
C ALA A 196 14.56 -0.27 -1.95
N PHE A 197 13.63 0.53 -1.46
CA PHE A 197 13.12 1.72 -2.15
C PHE A 197 14.16 2.85 -2.22
N ARG A 198 15.17 2.79 -1.37
CA ARG A 198 16.31 3.72 -1.31
C ARG A 198 17.56 3.07 -1.87
N GLU A 199 18.43 3.88 -2.47
CA GLU A 199 19.71 3.42 -3.01
C GLU A 199 20.77 3.20 -1.92
N THR A 200 20.60 3.84 -0.75
CA THR A 200 21.55 3.79 0.36
C THR A 200 20.91 3.25 1.63
N ASP A 201 21.65 2.42 2.35
CA ASP A 201 21.28 1.96 3.68
C ASP A 201 21.25 3.14 4.67
N LYS A 202 20.19 3.21 5.46
CA LYS A 202 19.92 4.27 6.44
C LYS A 202 19.38 3.65 7.72
N PRO A 203 20.24 3.03 8.54
CA PRO A 203 19.81 2.31 9.75
C PRO A 203 19.12 3.20 10.79
N GLU A 204 19.33 4.53 10.72
CA GLU A 204 18.66 5.51 11.56
C GLU A 204 17.21 5.83 11.14
N TYR A 205 16.76 5.32 9.99
CA TYR A 205 15.40 5.47 9.53
C TYR A 205 14.49 4.37 10.10
N LEU A 206 13.18 4.50 9.89
CA LEU A 206 12.24 3.44 10.26
C LEU A 206 12.62 2.13 9.57
N ASP A 207 12.50 1.02 10.28
CA ASP A 207 12.45 -0.28 9.62
C ASP A 207 11.06 -0.53 9.02
N ALA A 208 10.97 -1.50 8.12
CA ALA A 208 9.71 -1.85 7.50
C ALA A 208 8.68 -2.38 8.51
N GLN A 209 9.15 -3.06 9.56
CA GLN A 209 8.30 -3.63 10.62
C GLN A 209 7.54 -2.55 11.38
N SER A 210 8.19 -1.43 11.72
CA SER A 210 7.52 -0.32 12.41
C SER A 210 6.32 0.23 11.61
N VAL A 211 6.47 0.32 10.28
CA VAL A 211 5.37 0.75 9.41
C VAL A 211 4.29 -0.33 9.31
N VAL A 212 4.68 -1.60 9.26
CA VAL A 212 3.75 -2.73 9.24
C VAL A 212 2.93 -2.80 10.53
N ASP A 213 3.54 -2.61 11.70
CA ASP A 213 2.82 -2.61 12.98
C ASP A 213 1.77 -1.51 13.04
N ALA A 214 2.08 -0.33 12.48
CA ALA A 214 1.12 0.76 12.35
C ALA A 214 -0.04 0.40 11.38
N ILE A 215 0.24 -0.26 10.25
CA ILE A 215 -0.79 -0.74 9.31
C ILE A 215 -1.67 -1.80 9.99
N LEU A 216 -1.08 -2.75 10.69
CA LEU A 216 -1.82 -3.78 11.41
C LEU A 216 -2.72 -3.17 12.48
N THR A 217 -2.25 -2.17 13.23
CA THR A 217 -3.09 -1.40 14.17
C THR A 217 -4.29 -0.76 13.48
N MET A 218 -4.13 -0.23 12.25
CA MET A 218 -5.25 0.31 11.47
C MET A 218 -6.25 -0.79 11.09
N ILE A 219 -5.77 -1.98 10.68
CA ILE A 219 -6.60 -3.12 10.26
C ILE A 219 -7.42 -3.67 11.43
N THR A 220 -6.84 -3.71 12.62
CA THR A 220 -7.45 -4.29 13.83
C THR A 220 -8.22 -3.28 14.68
N THR A 221 -8.32 -2.03 14.24
CA THR A 221 -9.12 -1.01 14.91
C THR A 221 -10.60 -1.41 14.93
N ASP A 222 -11.26 -1.17 16.06
CA ASP A 222 -12.68 -1.41 16.29
C ASP A 222 -13.55 -1.03 15.06
N LEU A 223 -14.61 -1.80 14.82
CA LEU A 223 -15.51 -1.61 13.68
C LEU A 223 -16.12 -0.20 13.64
N ASN A 224 -16.36 0.41 14.80
CA ASN A 224 -16.95 1.75 14.92
C ASN A 224 -15.92 2.88 14.90
N ALA A 225 -14.63 2.56 14.86
CA ALA A 225 -13.52 3.54 14.81
C ALA A 225 -12.76 3.45 13.50
N SER A 226 -12.20 4.55 13.05
CA SER A 226 -11.34 4.63 11.87
C SER A 226 -10.13 5.50 12.19
N ILE A 227 -8.94 4.97 11.92
CA ILE A 227 -7.72 5.78 11.90
C ILE A 227 -7.59 6.34 10.49
N ASP A 228 -8.21 7.49 10.25
CA ASP A 228 -8.29 8.08 8.91
C ASP A 228 -6.91 8.48 8.38
N GLU A 229 -6.03 8.99 9.24
CA GLU A 229 -4.68 9.42 8.88
C GLU A 229 -3.70 9.09 10.01
N LEU A 230 -2.56 8.51 9.65
CA LEU A 230 -1.49 8.17 10.59
C LEU A 230 -0.14 8.60 10.01
N VAL A 231 0.59 9.41 10.75
CA VAL A 231 1.97 9.81 10.39
C VAL A 231 2.93 9.07 11.30
N ILE A 232 3.92 8.39 10.69
CA ILE A 232 5.00 7.72 11.42
C ILE A 232 6.35 8.16 10.86
N ARG A 233 7.29 8.59 11.74
CA ARG A 233 8.57 9.17 11.36
C ARG A 233 9.71 8.59 12.16
N PRO A 234 10.91 8.47 11.58
CA PRO A 234 12.11 8.27 12.39
C PRO A 234 12.40 9.55 13.20
N LEU A 235 12.88 9.38 14.41
CA LEU A 235 13.18 10.50 15.32
C LEU A 235 14.24 11.47 14.76
N ILE A 236 15.06 11.02 13.81
CA ILE A 236 16.08 11.84 13.16
C ILE A 236 15.52 12.84 12.14
N GLU A 237 14.32 12.61 11.60
CA GLU A 237 13.70 13.55 10.66
C GLU A 237 13.26 14.82 11.38
N LYS A 238 13.74 15.96 10.88
CA LYS A 238 13.46 17.31 11.42
C LYS A 238 12.49 18.12 10.55
N ASN A 239 12.03 17.56 9.44
CA ASN A 239 11.15 18.23 8.49
C ASN A 239 9.66 18.12 8.87
N TYR A 240 9.36 18.31 10.14
CA TYR A 240 7.99 18.37 10.65
C TYR A 240 7.73 19.79 11.14
N ILE A 241 7.03 20.59 10.32
CA ILE A 241 6.58 21.96 10.57
C ILE A 241 7.72 22.95 10.83
#